data_e302b63b24aef85e100ca743c873d18f
#
_entry.id   e302b63b24aef85e100ca743c873d18f
#
_cell.length_a   1.000
_cell.length_b   1.000
_cell.length_c   1.000
_cell.angle_alpha   90.00
_cell.angle_beta   90.00
_cell.angle_gamma   90.00
#
_symmetry.space_group_name_H-M   'P 1'
#
loop_
_entity.id
_entity.type
_entity.pdbx_description
1 polymer ?
#
loop_
_entity_poly.entity_id
_entity_poly.type
_entity_poly.pdbx_seq_one_letter_code
_entity_poly.pdbx_strand_id
1 'polypeptide(L)'
;MHIHILGVCGTFMGGLAALARETGHRVTGCDSGVYPPMSDQLRALGIELIEGYSADQLALKPDIFVIGNVVSRARLPDGTPRYPLMEAILEAGLPYTSGPQWLSNHVLHAP
;
A
#
# COMPACT_ATOMS: atom_id res chain seq x y z
N MET A 1 -4.20 -7.94 -11.29
CA MET A 1 -4.20 -8.37 -9.88
C MET A 1 -4.71 -7.24 -8.99
N HIS A 2 -5.06 -7.57 -7.77
CA HIS A 2 -5.42 -6.58 -6.76
C HIS A 2 -4.22 -6.35 -5.84
N ILE A 3 -3.72 -5.12 -5.78
CA ILE A 3 -2.65 -4.75 -4.87
C ILE A 3 -3.19 -3.77 -3.82
N HIS A 4 -2.70 -3.90 -2.59
CA HIS A 4 -3.02 -2.98 -1.50
C HIS A 4 -1.72 -2.31 -1.05
N ILE A 5 -1.65 -0.98 -1.16
CA ILE A 5 -0.41 -0.23 -0.96
C ILE A 5 -0.43 0.46 0.40
N LEU A 6 0.54 0.12 1.26
CA LEU A 6 0.73 0.78 2.55
C LEU A 6 1.63 2.00 2.34
N GLY A 7 1.15 3.17 2.75
CA GLY A 7 1.87 4.43 2.52
C GLY A 7 1.58 5.03 1.14
N VAL A 8 0.38 4.83 0.62
CA VAL A 8 0.00 5.16 -0.75
C VAL A 8 0.04 6.65 -1.07
N CYS A 9 -0.09 7.51 -0.08
CA CYS A 9 -0.09 8.96 -0.30
C CYS A 9 1.32 9.57 -0.36
N GLY A 10 2.37 8.78 -0.24
CA GLY A 10 3.73 9.23 -0.48
C GLY A 10 3.95 9.48 -1.96
N THR A 11 4.87 10.38 -2.29
CA THR A 11 5.12 10.80 -3.68
C THR A 11 5.43 9.61 -4.59
N PHE A 12 6.39 8.76 -4.19
CA PHE A 12 6.76 7.60 -4.99
C PHE A 12 5.62 6.57 -5.05
N MET A 13 5.04 6.27 -3.91
CA MET A 13 3.99 5.24 -3.84
C MET A 13 2.71 5.68 -4.54
N GLY A 14 2.38 6.97 -4.50
CA GLY A 14 1.27 7.52 -5.26
C GLY A 14 1.46 7.39 -6.76
N GLY A 15 2.68 7.65 -7.23
CA GLY A 15 3.03 7.46 -8.63
C GLY A 15 2.95 6.00 -9.06
N LEU A 16 3.42 5.11 -8.20
CA LEU A 16 3.32 3.66 -8.44
C LEU A 16 1.87 3.22 -8.50
N ALA A 17 1.02 3.73 -7.61
CA ALA A 17 -0.41 3.41 -7.59
C ALA A 17 -1.08 3.83 -8.91
N ALA A 18 -0.77 5.03 -9.39
CA ALA A 18 -1.31 5.53 -10.64
C ALA A 18 -0.88 4.65 -11.81
N LEU A 19 0.39 4.29 -11.87
CA LEU A 19 0.94 3.44 -12.93
C LEU A 19 0.33 2.05 -12.90
N ALA A 20 0.18 1.47 -11.73
CA ALA A 20 -0.46 0.16 -11.57
C ALA A 20 -1.92 0.20 -12.05
N ARG A 21 -2.63 1.26 -11.73
CA ARG A 21 -4.02 1.42 -12.16
C ARG A 21 -4.11 1.55 -13.68
N GLU A 22 -3.21 2.31 -14.30
CA GLU A 22 -3.15 2.46 -15.74
C GLU A 22 -2.87 1.14 -16.46
N THR A 23 -2.10 0.26 -15.84
CA THR A 23 -1.77 -1.04 -16.43
C THR A 23 -2.83 -2.10 -16.16
N GLY A 24 -3.97 -1.72 -15.60
CA GLY A 24 -5.14 -2.59 -15.48
C GLY A 24 -5.28 -3.31 -14.15
N HIS A 25 -4.46 -2.98 -13.15
CA HIS A 25 -4.57 -3.60 -11.83
C HIS A 25 -5.63 -2.90 -10.99
N ARG A 26 -6.27 -3.65 -10.09
CA ARG A 26 -7.11 -3.07 -9.06
C ARG A 26 -6.19 -2.58 -7.94
N VAL A 27 -6.33 -1.32 -7.57
CA VAL A 27 -5.46 -0.70 -6.58
C VAL A 27 -6.29 -0.17 -5.42
N THR A 28 -5.92 -0.55 -4.21
CA THR A 28 -6.41 0.04 -2.98
C THR A 28 -5.19 0.45 -2.17
N GLY A 29 -5.36 1.32 -1.20
CA GLY A 29 -4.22 1.74 -0.39
C GLY A 29 -4.61 2.38 0.91
N CYS A 30 -3.64 2.53 1.81
CA CYS A 30 -3.83 3.19 3.09
C CYS A 30 -2.64 4.09 3.41
N ASP A 31 -2.91 5.07 4.26
CA ASP A 31 -1.89 5.98 4.77
C ASP A 31 -2.41 6.62 6.05
N SER A 32 -1.50 7.16 6.85
CA SER A 32 -1.88 7.91 8.05
C SER A 32 -2.47 9.27 7.71
N GLY A 33 -2.10 9.85 6.55
CA GLY A 33 -2.60 11.14 6.10
C GLY A 33 -3.27 11.02 4.73
N VAL A 34 -4.59 10.94 4.70
CA VAL A 34 -5.37 10.86 3.46
C VAL A 34 -6.10 12.17 3.27
N TYR A 35 -5.46 13.10 2.58
CA TYR A 35 -6.01 14.45 2.37
C TYR A 35 -5.55 15.02 1.02
N PRO A 36 -6.27 16.04 0.50
CA PRO A 36 -5.92 16.68 -0.77
C PRO A 36 -4.52 17.34 -0.74
N PRO A 37 -3.86 17.48 -1.89
CA PRO A 37 -4.35 17.12 -3.23
C PRO A 37 -4.18 15.66 -3.61
N MET A 38 -3.30 14.91 -2.93
CA MET A 38 -2.98 13.54 -3.31
C MET A 38 -4.20 12.62 -3.26
N SER A 39 -5.02 12.73 -2.19
CA SER A 39 -6.19 11.87 -2.06
C SER A 39 -7.18 12.07 -3.21
N ASP A 40 -7.38 13.31 -3.65
CA ASP A 40 -8.28 13.60 -4.77
C ASP A 40 -7.74 13.03 -6.07
N GLN A 41 -6.44 13.16 -6.30
CA GLN A 41 -5.79 12.63 -7.50
C GLN A 41 -5.91 11.11 -7.59
N LEU A 42 -5.67 10.42 -6.48
CA LEU A 42 -5.74 8.96 -6.46
C LEU A 42 -7.19 8.47 -6.60
N ARG A 43 -8.13 9.12 -5.93
CA ARG A 43 -9.54 8.74 -6.05
C ARG A 43 -10.07 8.97 -7.46
N ALA A 44 -9.61 9.99 -8.15
CA ALA A 44 -9.98 10.25 -9.54
C ALA A 44 -9.55 9.12 -10.48
N LEU A 45 -8.53 8.36 -10.11
CA LEU A 45 -8.05 7.21 -10.86
C LEU A 45 -8.79 5.91 -10.50
N GLY A 46 -9.74 5.97 -9.57
CA GLY A 46 -10.47 4.79 -9.13
C GLY A 46 -9.78 4.01 -8.03
N ILE A 47 -8.85 4.63 -7.31
CA ILE A 47 -8.12 3.99 -6.22
C ILE A 47 -8.86 4.27 -4.92
N GLU A 48 -9.24 3.20 -4.20
CA GLU A 48 -9.86 3.32 -2.88
C GLU A 48 -8.81 3.59 -1.83
N LEU A 49 -9.05 4.58 -0.98
CA LEU A 49 -8.11 4.99 0.07
C LEU A 49 -8.72 4.75 1.44
N ILE A 50 -7.91 4.24 2.35
CA ILE A 50 -8.28 3.99 3.74
C ILE A 50 -7.32 4.79 4.62
N GLU A 51 -7.85 5.53 5.59
CA GLU A 51 -7.00 6.23 6.56
C GLU A 51 -6.62 5.29 7.68
N GLY A 52 -5.31 5.22 7.97
CA GLY A 52 -4.78 4.39 9.04
C GLY A 52 -4.25 3.05 8.56
N TYR A 53 -3.65 2.33 9.50
CA TYR A 53 -2.98 1.04 9.25
C TYR A 53 -3.59 -0.07 10.11
N SER A 54 -4.92 -0.11 10.20
CA SER A 54 -5.59 -1.10 11.02
C SER A 54 -5.52 -2.50 10.39
N ALA A 55 -5.42 -3.52 11.25
CA ALA A 55 -5.26 -4.90 10.83
C ALA A 55 -6.49 -5.46 10.10
N ASP A 56 -7.66 -4.84 10.26
CA ASP A 56 -8.88 -5.28 9.59
C ASP A 56 -8.80 -5.17 8.06
N GLN A 57 -7.83 -4.43 7.55
CA GLN A 57 -7.58 -4.33 6.11
C GLN A 57 -7.15 -5.65 5.49
N LEU A 58 -6.76 -6.65 6.28
CA LEU A 58 -6.52 -8.00 5.77
C LEU A 58 -7.76 -8.58 5.08
N ALA A 59 -8.95 -8.13 5.48
CA ALA A 59 -10.21 -8.58 4.89
C ALA A 59 -10.37 -8.19 3.42
N LEU A 60 -9.60 -7.24 2.93
CA LEU A 60 -9.60 -6.87 1.51
C LEU A 60 -9.06 -7.99 0.61
N LYS A 61 -8.26 -8.87 1.17
CA LYS A 61 -7.67 -10.04 0.49
C LYS A 61 -7.04 -9.69 -0.86
N PRO A 62 -6.10 -8.72 -0.89
CA PRO A 62 -5.40 -8.44 -2.14
C PRO A 62 -4.49 -9.60 -2.53
N ASP A 63 -4.09 -9.63 -3.79
CA ASP A 63 -3.12 -10.64 -4.25
C ASP A 63 -1.77 -10.44 -3.61
N ILE A 64 -1.39 -9.19 -3.36
CA ILE A 64 -0.14 -8.86 -2.69
C ILE A 64 -0.25 -7.50 -1.98
N PHE A 65 0.45 -7.36 -0.87
CA PHE A 65 0.60 -6.07 -0.19
C PHE A 65 1.90 -5.41 -0.66
N VAL A 66 1.83 -4.13 -1.02
CA VAL A 66 3.00 -3.36 -1.45
C VAL A 66 3.35 -2.37 -0.34
N ILE A 67 4.54 -2.47 0.21
CA ILE A 67 4.93 -1.77 1.42
C ILE A 67 5.77 -0.53 1.08
N GLY A 68 5.29 0.64 1.47
CA GLY A 68 6.02 1.88 1.29
C GLY A 68 7.15 2.04 2.31
N ASN A 69 8.13 2.89 1.98
CA ASN A 69 9.32 3.08 2.81
C ASN A 69 9.02 3.62 4.21
N VAL A 70 7.89 4.32 4.40
CA VAL A 70 7.54 4.86 5.71
C VAL A 70 7.08 3.77 6.68
N VAL A 71 6.67 2.62 6.16
CA VAL A 71 6.13 1.53 6.98
C VAL A 71 7.27 0.64 7.47
N SER A 72 7.25 0.34 8.76
CA SER A 72 8.28 -0.47 9.40
C SER A 72 7.67 -1.28 10.53
N ARG A 73 8.51 -1.95 11.30
CA ARG A 73 8.10 -2.65 12.51
C ARG A 73 8.30 -1.80 13.76
N ALA A 74 8.39 -0.49 13.60
CA ALA A 74 8.54 0.44 14.72
C ALA A 74 7.38 0.31 15.70
N ARG A 75 7.67 0.57 16.97
CA ARG A 75 6.67 0.53 18.05
C ARG A 75 6.48 1.90 18.64
N LEU A 76 5.27 2.13 19.14
CA LEU A 76 4.95 3.33 19.89
C LEU A 76 5.57 3.25 21.28
N PRO A 77 5.64 4.39 22.02
CA PRO A 77 6.22 4.38 23.38
C PRO A 77 5.60 3.38 24.34
N ASP A 78 4.33 3.01 24.13
CA ASP A 78 3.62 2.03 24.96
C ASP A 78 3.90 0.57 24.55
N GLY A 79 4.74 0.34 23.53
CA GLY A 79 5.12 -0.97 23.06
C GLY A 79 4.21 -1.57 21.99
N THR A 80 3.12 -0.89 21.61
CA THR A 80 2.24 -1.37 20.54
C THR A 80 2.83 -1.09 19.17
N PRO A 81 2.49 -1.88 18.13
CA PRO A 81 2.98 -1.61 16.78
C PRO A 81 2.47 -0.26 16.25
N ARG A 82 3.37 0.49 15.64
CA ARG A 82 2.99 1.73 14.95
C ARG A 82 2.17 1.42 13.69
N TYR A 83 2.43 0.28 13.07
CA TYR A 83 1.74 -0.16 11.86
C TYR A 83 1.14 -1.55 12.10
N PRO A 84 -0.04 -1.62 12.75
CA PRO A 84 -0.66 -2.92 13.06
C PRO A 84 -0.89 -3.78 11.82
N LEU A 85 -1.24 -3.18 10.70
CA LEU A 85 -1.46 -3.92 9.45
C LEU A 85 -0.18 -4.65 9.01
N MET A 86 0.99 -4.00 9.13
CA MET A 86 2.26 -4.64 8.76
C MET A 86 2.53 -5.87 9.62
N GLU A 87 2.32 -5.76 10.93
CA GLU A 87 2.49 -6.90 11.84
C GLU A 87 1.52 -8.04 11.50
N ALA A 88 0.28 -7.69 11.18
CA ALA A 88 -0.73 -8.67 10.81
C ALA A 88 -0.37 -9.41 9.51
N ILE A 89 0.18 -8.71 8.53
CA ILE A 89 0.65 -9.32 7.27
C ILE A 89 1.75 -10.35 7.56
N LEU A 90 2.73 -9.96 8.36
CA LEU A 90 3.85 -10.84 8.72
C LEU A 90 3.38 -12.05 9.49
N GLU A 91 2.51 -11.84 10.48
CA GLU A 91 1.99 -12.91 11.33
C GLU A 91 1.15 -13.91 10.55
N ALA A 92 0.36 -13.44 9.60
CA ALA A 92 -0.48 -14.29 8.75
C ALA A 92 0.30 -14.96 7.61
N GLY A 93 1.54 -14.55 7.37
CA GLY A 93 2.35 -15.11 6.29
C GLY A 93 1.85 -14.75 4.89
N LEU A 94 1.23 -13.58 4.73
CA LEU A 94 0.67 -13.17 3.45
C LEU A 94 1.74 -12.59 2.53
N PRO A 95 1.55 -12.68 1.19
CA PRO A 95 2.50 -12.11 0.24
C PRO A 95 2.64 -10.59 0.39
N TYR A 96 3.88 -10.12 0.43
CA TYR A 96 4.16 -8.69 0.43
C TYR A 96 5.48 -8.41 -0.29
N THR A 97 5.63 -7.18 -0.77
CA THR A 97 6.85 -6.75 -1.46
C THR A 97 7.03 -5.23 -1.28
N SER A 98 8.20 -4.73 -1.64
CA SER A 98 8.44 -3.29 -1.68
C SER A 98 7.86 -2.67 -2.95
N GLY A 99 7.70 -1.34 -2.96
CA GLY A 99 7.26 -0.62 -4.15
C GLY A 99 8.19 -0.84 -5.33
N PRO A 100 9.51 -0.60 -5.19
CA PRO A 100 10.45 -0.81 -6.29
C PRO A 100 10.45 -2.26 -6.81
N GLN A 101 10.36 -3.23 -5.92
CA GLN A 101 10.35 -4.65 -6.33
C GLN A 101 9.09 -4.98 -7.13
N TRP A 102 7.93 -4.51 -6.67
CA TRP A 102 6.67 -4.74 -7.41
C TRP A 102 6.75 -4.12 -8.80
N LEU A 103 7.24 -2.89 -8.87
CA LEU A 103 7.36 -2.15 -10.13
C LEU A 103 8.27 -2.91 -11.10
N SER A 104 9.41 -3.38 -10.62
CA SER A 104 10.36 -4.15 -11.44
C SER A 104 9.73 -5.44 -11.96
N ASN A 105 8.99 -6.16 -11.11
CA ASN A 105 8.43 -7.46 -11.49
C ASN A 105 7.24 -7.37 -12.44
N HIS A 106 6.45 -6.31 -12.36
CA HIS A 106 5.15 -6.25 -13.02
C HIS A 106 5.01 -5.15 -14.07
N VAL A 107 5.88 -4.18 -14.08
CA VAL A 107 5.78 -3.04 -15.01
C VAL A 107 7.06 -2.83 -15.79
N LEU A 108 8.22 -2.79 -15.12
CA LEU A 108 9.50 -2.42 -15.73
C LEU A 108 10.32 -3.59 -16.24
N HIS A 109 9.85 -4.82 -16.10
CA HIS A 109 10.62 -5.97 -16.56
C HIS A 109 10.78 -5.91 -18.08
N ALA A 110 12.00 -6.09 -18.55
CA ALA A 110 12.30 -6.09 -19.98
C ALA A 110 11.80 -7.38 -20.63
N PRO A 111 11.32 -7.27 -21.86
CA PRO A 111 10.98 -8.48 -22.64
C PRO A 111 12.21 -9.34 -22.89
#